data_2efa0a5397cadb474c74608a756993b9
#
_entry.id   2efa0a5397cadb474c74608a756993b9
#
_cell.length_a   1.000
_cell.length_b   1.000
_cell.length_c   1.000
_cell.angle_alpha   90.00
_cell.angle_beta   90.00
_cell.angle_gamma   90.00
#
_symmetry.space_group_name_H-M   'P 1'
#
loop_
_entity.id
_entity.type
_entity.pdbx_description
1 polymer ?
#
loop_
_entity_poly.entity_id
_entity_poly.type
_entity_poly.pdbx_seq_one_letter_code
_entity_poly.pdbx_strand_id
1 'polypeptide(L)'
;MAEAGLSTLGITFGYGTETTAGTKPTSFKQLTRINAIGGINIEPEQIDASALEDAITRYVKGRADTGGSFPITVNLTDATKEEWEALITAYKALSGGKRMWFETIIPGFTDAFFVVAQPPEQIPQPEIGQNELLKVEMNLTIEEYKGMDTAVAFTPGE
;
A
#
# COMPACT_ATOMS: atom_id res chain seq x y z
N MET A 1 31.62 0.07 2.79
CA MET A 1 31.38 0.17 1.35
C MET A 1 29.88 0.36 1.10
N ALA A 2 29.53 1.37 0.35
CA ALA A 2 28.11 1.63 0.03
C ALA A 2 27.62 0.61 -0.99
N GLU A 3 26.40 0.14 -0.83
CA GLU A 3 25.75 -0.74 -1.79
C GLU A 3 25.40 0.02 -3.07
N ALA A 4 25.52 -0.67 -4.19
CA ALA A 4 25.17 -0.08 -5.48
C ALA A 4 23.65 0.07 -5.65
N GLY A 5 22.87 -0.73 -4.90
CA GLY A 5 21.41 -0.72 -4.95
C GLY A 5 20.86 -2.00 -4.35
N LEU A 6 19.56 -2.06 -4.22
CA LEU A 6 18.87 -3.21 -3.67
C LEU A 6 18.03 -3.89 -4.74
N SER A 7 18.00 -5.22 -4.69
CA SER A 7 17.13 -6.02 -5.54
C SER A 7 15.74 -6.06 -4.93
N THR A 8 14.73 -6.24 -5.78
CA THR A 8 13.36 -6.46 -5.30
C THR A 8 13.13 -7.89 -4.81
N LEU A 9 14.16 -8.73 -4.86
CA LEU A 9 14.06 -10.11 -4.39
C LEU A 9 13.83 -10.16 -2.88
N GLY A 10 12.83 -10.91 -2.46
CA GLY A 10 12.53 -11.10 -1.05
C GLY A 10 11.64 -10.04 -0.42
N ILE A 11 11.15 -9.09 -1.20
CA ILE A 11 10.19 -8.09 -0.69
C ILE A 11 8.88 -8.79 -0.37
N THR A 12 8.34 -8.53 0.81
CA THR A 12 7.08 -9.11 1.27
C THR A 12 6.07 -8.02 1.54
N PHE A 13 4.80 -8.37 1.45
CA PHE A 13 3.68 -7.45 1.57
C PHE A 13 2.58 -8.10 2.39
N GLY A 14 1.92 -7.32 3.22
CA GLY A 14 0.84 -7.85 4.04
C GLY A 14 -0.06 -6.75 4.58
N TYR A 15 -1.06 -7.17 5.34
CA TYR A 15 -2.08 -6.27 5.87
C TYR A 15 -2.33 -6.53 7.34
N GLY A 16 -2.83 -5.51 8.03
CA GLY A 16 -3.28 -5.62 9.40
C GLY A 16 -4.45 -4.68 9.64
N THR A 17 -5.25 -4.99 10.65
CA THR A 17 -6.38 -4.16 11.02
C THR A 17 -6.13 -3.51 12.36
N GLU A 18 -6.62 -2.28 12.54
CA GLU A 18 -6.48 -1.57 13.81
C GLU A 18 -7.31 -2.25 14.88
N THR A 19 -6.71 -2.48 16.05
CA THR A 19 -7.44 -2.95 17.23
C THR A 19 -8.06 -1.78 17.99
N THR A 20 -7.39 -0.62 17.90
CA THR A 20 -7.90 0.65 18.41
C THR A 20 -7.83 1.66 17.27
N ALA A 21 -8.93 2.36 17.03
CA ALA A 21 -9.00 3.33 15.92
C ALA A 21 -7.87 4.35 16.00
N GLY A 22 -7.16 4.53 14.88
CA GLY A 22 -6.06 5.47 14.77
C GLY A 22 -4.71 4.95 15.26
N THR A 23 -4.64 3.72 15.77
CA THR A 23 -3.42 3.13 16.32
C THR A 23 -2.84 2.10 15.36
N LYS A 24 -1.52 2.13 15.17
CA LYS A 24 -0.82 1.17 14.32
C LYS A 24 -1.11 -0.26 14.78
N PRO A 25 -1.48 -1.17 13.86
CA PRO A 25 -1.69 -2.56 14.21
C PRO A 25 -0.41 -3.21 14.74
N THR A 26 -0.56 -4.17 15.64
CA THR A 26 0.57 -4.92 16.21
C THR A 26 0.76 -6.27 15.51
N SER A 27 -0.18 -6.66 14.65
CA SER A 27 -0.15 -7.95 13.95
C SER A 27 -0.52 -7.75 12.49
N PHE A 28 0.30 -8.29 11.61
CA PHE A 28 0.09 -8.23 10.16
C PHE A 28 0.16 -9.63 9.58
N LYS A 29 -0.68 -9.91 8.59
CA LYS A 29 -0.68 -11.18 7.85
C LYS A 29 -0.04 -10.97 6.50
N GLN A 30 0.84 -11.89 6.11
CA GLN A 30 1.52 -11.82 4.82
C GLN A 30 0.55 -12.22 3.68
N LEU A 31 0.59 -11.45 2.61
CA LEU A 31 -0.06 -11.79 1.35
C LEU A 31 1.01 -12.40 0.44
N THR A 32 0.68 -13.50 -0.22
CA THR A 32 1.65 -14.25 -1.02
C THR A 32 1.46 -14.00 -2.52
N ARG A 33 2.44 -14.42 -3.31
CA ARG A 33 2.42 -14.34 -4.78
C ARG A 33 2.15 -12.94 -5.30
N ILE A 34 2.68 -11.93 -4.62
CA ILE A 34 2.62 -10.56 -5.09
C ILE A 34 3.59 -10.42 -6.27
N ASN A 35 3.05 -10.04 -7.41
CA ASN A 35 3.82 -9.90 -8.66
C ASN A 35 4.44 -8.51 -8.77
N ALA A 36 3.66 -7.48 -8.43
CA ALA A 36 4.11 -6.11 -8.49
C ALA A 36 3.36 -5.26 -7.47
N ILE A 37 4.05 -4.28 -6.92
CA ILE A 37 3.50 -3.32 -5.97
C ILE A 37 3.70 -1.93 -6.58
N GLY A 38 2.60 -1.18 -6.71
CA GLY A 38 2.67 0.17 -7.23
C GLY A 38 3.39 1.12 -6.29
N GLY A 39 3.95 2.19 -6.85
CA GLY A 39 4.60 3.21 -6.04
C GLY A 39 3.60 4.22 -5.50
N ILE A 40 3.97 4.85 -4.39
CA ILE A 40 3.21 5.95 -3.83
C ILE A 40 4.13 7.16 -3.88
N ASN A 41 3.70 8.18 -4.62
CA ASN A 41 4.44 9.42 -4.74
C ASN A 41 3.72 10.50 -3.95
N ILE A 42 4.47 11.25 -3.16
CA ILE A 42 3.91 12.33 -2.35
C ILE A 42 4.24 13.63 -3.02
N GLU A 43 3.25 14.28 -3.64
CA GLU A 43 3.44 15.55 -4.30
C GLU A 43 2.65 16.63 -3.58
N PRO A 44 3.33 17.59 -2.94
CA PRO A 44 2.62 18.70 -2.34
C PRO A 44 2.09 19.62 -3.43
N GLU A 45 0.87 20.09 -3.23
CA GLU A 45 0.29 21.09 -4.10
C GLU A 45 1.08 22.39 -3.96
N GLN A 46 1.35 23.06 -5.08
CA GLN A 46 2.02 24.35 -5.08
C GLN A 46 0.98 25.44 -5.26
N ILE A 47 0.97 26.38 -4.33
CA ILE A 47 0.03 27.49 -4.35
C ILE A 47 0.82 28.74 -4.76
N ASP A 48 0.34 29.42 -5.81
CA ASP A 48 0.96 30.66 -6.28
C ASP A 48 0.74 31.75 -5.24
N ALA A 49 1.83 32.20 -4.64
CA ALA A 49 1.81 33.26 -3.61
C ALA A 49 2.46 34.54 -4.11
N SER A 50 2.62 34.70 -5.44
CA SER A 50 3.26 35.86 -6.04
C SER A 50 2.45 37.14 -5.80
N ALA A 51 3.14 38.22 -5.47
CA ALA A 51 2.55 39.56 -5.42
C ALA A 51 2.84 40.29 -6.72
N LEU A 52 2.12 41.36 -6.98
CA LEU A 52 2.29 42.16 -8.22
C LEU A 52 3.71 42.71 -8.36
N GLU A 53 4.38 42.97 -7.27
CA GLU A 53 5.74 43.47 -7.27
C GLU A 53 6.80 42.39 -7.49
N ASP A 54 6.43 41.13 -7.47
CA ASP A 54 7.39 40.03 -7.63
C ASP A 54 7.81 39.90 -9.09
N ALA A 55 9.09 39.92 -9.34
CA ALA A 55 9.66 39.71 -10.69
C ALA A 55 9.70 38.22 -11.03
N ILE A 56 9.66 37.34 -10.01
CA ILE A 56 9.71 35.88 -10.15
C ILE A 56 8.50 35.30 -9.42
N THR A 57 7.84 34.30 -10.04
CA THR A 57 6.70 33.63 -9.43
C THR A 57 7.12 32.91 -8.15
N ARG A 58 6.37 33.12 -7.08
CA ARG A 58 6.61 32.49 -5.77
C ARG A 58 5.52 31.50 -5.45
N TYR A 59 5.92 30.36 -4.89
CA TYR A 59 4.99 29.29 -4.52
C TYR A 59 5.10 28.99 -3.04
N VAL A 60 3.98 28.63 -2.44
CA VAL A 60 3.95 28.05 -1.10
C VAL A 60 3.46 26.62 -1.21
N LYS A 61 3.90 25.80 -0.27
CA LYS A 61 3.58 24.38 -0.25
C LYS A 61 2.16 24.16 0.27
N GLY A 62 1.34 23.47 -0.51
CA GLY A 62 -0.01 23.12 -0.10
C GLY A 62 -0.09 21.70 0.44
N ARG A 63 -1.28 21.11 0.33
CA ARG A 63 -1.54 19.74 0.79
C ARG A 63 -0.80 18.74 -0.10
N ALA A 64 -0.19 17.73 0.53
CA ALA A 64 0.45 16.66 -0.21
C ALA A 64 -0.60 15.70 -0.78
N ASP A 65 -0.36 15.22 -1.99
CA ASP A 65 -1.25 14.30 -2.68
C ASP A 65 -0.50 13.00 -2.98
N THR A 66 -1.13 11.87 -2.68
CA THR A 66 -0.58 10.54 -2.93
C THR A 66 -1.09 9.91 -4.22
N GLY A 67 -1.98 10.60 -4.93
CA GLY A 67 -2.61 10.07 -6.13
C GLY A 67 -3.85 9.21 -5.88
N GLY A 68 -4.12 8.85 -4.65
CA GLY A 68 -5.35 8.16 -4.23
C GLY A 68 -5.43 6.68 -4.56
N SER A 69 -4.57 6.14 -5.40
CA SER A 69 -4.63 4.74 -5.84
C SER A 69 -3.31 4.03 -5.59
N PHE A 70 -3.40 2.79 -5.11
CA PHE A 70 -2.24 1.95 -4.84
C PHE A 70 -2.47 0.58 -5.46
N PRO A 71 -1.98 0.32 -6.69
CA PRO A 71 -2.23 -0.94 -7.36
C PRO A 71 -1.28 -2.04 -6.89
N ILE A 72 -1.84 -3.22 -6.63
CA ILE A 72 -1.08 -4.42 -6.26
C ILE A 72 -1.43 -5.52 -7.25
N THR A 73 -0.44 -6.01 -7.98
CA THR A 73 -0.65 -7.11 -8.93
C THR A 73 -0.30 -8.42 -8.26
N VAL A 74 -1.23 -9.36 -8.30
CA VAL A 74 -1.15 -10.65 -7.61
C VAL A 74 -1.31 -11.78 -8.62
N ASN A 75 -0.48 -12.81 -8.51
CA ASN A 75 -0.70 -14.03 -9.28
C ASN A 75 -1.96 -14.71 -8.73
N LEU A 76 -2.96 -14.89 -9.57
CA LEU A 76 -4.26 -15.42 -9.11
C LEU A 76 -4.21 -16.94 -9.05
N THR A 77 -4.27 -17.46 -7.83
CA THR A 77 -4.39 -18.89 -7.55
C THR A 77 -5.52 -19.08 -6.54
N ASP A 78 -5.88 -20.33 -6.26
CA ASP A 78 -6.91 -20.60 -5.27
C ASP A 78 -6.51 -20.05 -3.89
N ALA A 79 -5.23 -20.22 -3.53
CA ALA A 79 -4.70 -19.72 -2.26
C ALA A 79 -4.72 -18.20 -2.16
N THR A 80 -4.29 -17.50 -3.21
CA THR A 80 -4.28 -16.03 -3.18
C THR A 80 -5.68 -15.45 -3.23
N LYS A 81 -6.58 -16.10 -3.96
CA LYS A 81 -7.99 -15.73 -3.97
C LYS A 81 -8.57 -15.78 -2.55
N GLU A 82 -8.30 -16.87 -1.81
CA GLU A 82 -8.77 -17.00 -0.44
C GLU A 82 -8.16 -15.94 0.48
N GLU A 83 -6.87 -15.62 0.32
CA GLU A 83 -6.21 -14.58 1.10
C GLU A 83 -6.90 -13.22 0.92
N TRP A 84 -7.19 -12.85 -0.33
CA TRP A 84 -7.81 -11.56 -0.61
C TRP A 84 -9.28 -11.53 -0.22
N GLU A 85 -10.00 -12.64 -0.34
CA GLU A 85 -11.37 -12.74 0.17
C GLU A 85 -11.42 -12.55 1.68
N ALA A 86 -10.47 -13.16 2.40
CA ALA A 86 -10.37 -13.00 3.85
C ALA A 86 -10.03 -11.55 4.22
N LEU A 87 -9.14 -10.90 3.45
CA LEU A 87 -8.79 -9.50 3.64
C LEU A 87 -10.02 -8.60 3.47
N ILE A 88 -10.76 -8.79 2.39
CA ILE A 88 -11.96 -8.00 2.11
C ILE A 88 -13.01 -8.21 3.20
N THR A 89 -13.19 -9.45 3.65
CA THR A 89 -14.12 -9.76 4.74
C THR A 89 -13.68 -9.08 6.03
N ALA A 90 -12.38 -9.12 6.35
CA ALA A 90 -11.83 -8.46 7.53
C ALA A 90 -12.06 -6.95 7.49
N TYR A 91 -11.89 -6.34 6.30
CA TYR A 91 -12.15 -4.92 6.15
C TYR A 91 -13.61 -4.56 6.38
N LYS A 92 -14.52 -5.36 5.82
CA LYS A 92 -15.97 -5.12 5.99
C LYS A 92 -16.43 -5.32 7.42
N ALA A 93 -15.70 -6.10 8.20
CA ALA A 93 -16.02 -6.33 9.60
C ALA A 93 -15.53 -5.21 10.53
N LEU A 94 -14.72 -4.27 10.02
CA LEU A 94 -14.21 -3.17 10.83
C LEU A 94 -15.33 -2.21 11.21
N SER A 95 -15.27 -1.71 12.44
CA SER A 95 -16.25 -0.77 12.97
C SER A 95 -15.56 0.21 13.91
N GLY A 96 -16.28 1.27 14.31
CA GLY A 96 -15.76 2.23 15.27
C GLY A 96 -14.61 3.07 14.73
N GLY A 97 -14.54 3.29 13.42
CA GLY A 97 -13.50 4.11 12.81
C GLY A 97 -12.16 3.39 12.62
N LYS A 98 -12.12 2.09 12.85
CA LYS A 98 -10.90 1.30 12.63
C LYS A 98 -10.60 1.19 11.14
N ARG A 99 -9.31 1.20 10.82
CA ARG A 99 -8.85 1.19 9.43
C ARG A 99 -7.95 -0.01 9.18
N MET A 100 -7.72 -0.29 7.91
CA MET A 100 -6.83 -1.37 7.49
C MET A 100 -5.50 -0.77 7.03
N TRP A 101 -4.40 -1.35 7.52
CA TRP A 101 -3.05 -0.94 7.18
C TRP A 101 -2.39 -1.98 6.29
N PHE A 102 -1.52 -1.52 5.42
CA PHE A 102 -0.71 -2.38 4.56
C PHE A 102 0.75 -2.10 4.82
N GLU A 103 1.54 -3.16 4.86
CA GLU A 103 2.97 -3.07 5.15
C GLU A 103 3.77 -3.71 4.02
N THR A 104 4.80 -2.99 3.54
CA THR A 104 5.77 -3.51 2.56
C THR A 104 7.11 -3.61 3.24
N ILE A 105 7.62 -4.82 3.41
CA ILE A 105 8.91 -5.08 4.05
C ILE A 105 9.97 -5.31 2.99
N ILE A 106 11.03 -4.52 3.05
CA ILE A 106 12.18 -4.63 2.13
C ILE A 106 13.33 -5.27 2.92
N PRO A 107 13.89 -6.39 2.46
CA PRO A 107 15.02 -7.02 3.15
C PRO A 107 16.20 -6.04 3.30
N GLY A 108 16.79 -6.02 4.45
CA GLY A 108 17.91 -5.13 4.76
C GLY A 108 17.51 -3.83 5.42
N PHE A 109 16.22 -3.50 5.44
CA PHE A 109 15.72 -2.31 6.14
C PHE A 109 15.12 -2.72 7.49
N THR A 110 15.41 -1.93 8.53
CA THR A 110 14.77 -2.10 9.84
C THR A 110 13.35 -1.51 9.83
N ASP A 111 13.09 -0.57 8.94
CA ASP A 111 11.79 0.06 8.78
C ASP A 111 11.07 -0.52 7.56
N ALA A 112 9.76 -0.45 7.58
CA ALA A 112 8.90 -0.87 6.47
C ALA A 112 8.01 0.29 6.06
N PHE A 113 7.46 0.21 4.86
CA PHE A 113 6.50 1.21 4.39
C PHE A 113 5.11 0.84 4.84
N PHE A 114 4.39 1.80 5.41
CA PHE A 114 3.02 1.62 5.87
C PHE A 114 2.08 2.57 5.16
N VAL A 115 0.92 2.08 4.80
CA VAL A 115 -0.14 2.87 4.20
C VAL A 115 -1.48 2.41 4.73
N VAL A 116 -2.37 3.36 4.98
CA VAL A 116 -3.77 3.08 5.34
C VAL A 116 -4.57 3.15 4.05
N ALA A 117 -5.22 2.06 3.69
CA ALA A 117 -5.93 1.98 2.42
C ALA A 117 -7.16 1.10 2.54
N GLN A 118 -8.06 1.24 1.55
CA GLN A 118 -9.26 0.42 1.43
C GLN A 118 -9.06 -0.59 0.30
N PRO A 119 -9.35 -1.88 0.54
CA PRO A 119 -9.29 -2.87 -0.54
C PRO A 119 -10.46 -2.69 -1.49
N PRO A 120 -10.43 -3.31 -2.69
CA PRO A 120 -11.60 -3.32 -3.55
C PRO A 120 -12.75 -4.09 -2.87
N GLU A 121 -13.98 -3.76 -3.21
CA GLU A 121 -15.14 -4.43 -2.61
C GLU A 121 -15.23 -5.90 -2.98
N GLN A 122 -14.75 -6.24 -4.16
CA GLN A 122 -14.71 -7.61 -4.66
C GLN A 122 -13.44 -7.81 -5.45
N ILE A 123 -13.04 -9.06 -5.61
CA ILE A 123 -11.88 -9.38 -6.45
C ILE A 123 -12.24 -9.05 -7.89
N PRO A 124 -11.51 -8.15 -8.56
CA PRO A 124 -11.79 -7.80 -9.94
C PRO A 124 -11.49 -8.98 -10.86
N GLN A 125 -12.21 -9.05 -11.98
CA GLN A 125 -11.93 -10.07 -12.98
C GLN A 125 -10.67 -9.68 -13.75
N PRO A 126 -9.66 -10.56 -13.81
CA PRO A 126 -8.44 -10.23 -14.53
C PRO A 126 -8.65 -10.29 -16.04
N GLU A 127 -7.77 -9.62 -16.76
CA GLU A 127 -7.66 -9.81 -18.21
C GLU A 127 -7.08 -11.20 -18.47
N ILE A 128 -7.69 -11.95 -19.35
CA ILE A 128 -7.27 -13.32 -19.65
C ILE A 128 -6.85 -13.40 -21.12
N GLY A 129 -5.55 -13.59 -21.34
CA GLY A 129 -5.00 -13.80 -22.67
C GLY A 129 -4.54 -15.23 -22.87
N GLN A 130 -4.12 -15.55 -24.06
CA GLN A 130 -3.63 -16.87 -24.41
C GLN A 130 -2.16 -17.00 -23.99
N ASN A 131 -1.79 -18.10 -23.34
CA ASN A 131 -0.41 -18.38 -22.92
C ASN A 131 0.19 -17.31 -21.99
N GLU A 132 -0.66 -16.75 -21.12
CA GLU A 132 -0.23 -15.72 -20.18
C GLU A 132 -0.42 -16.20 -18.74
N LEU A 133 0.39 -15.65 -17.84
CA LEU A 133 0.22 -15.88 -16.42
C LEU A 133 -1.09 -15.24 -15.95
N LEU A 134 -1.88 -16.02 -15.22
CA LEU A 134 -3.13 -15.48 -14.65
C LEU A 134 -2.78 -14.59 -13.46
N LYS A 135 -3.03 -13.32 -13.60
CA LYS A 135 -2.75 -12.32 -12.57
C LYS A 135 -3.86 -11.28 -12.55
N VAL A 136 -4.04 -10.65 -11.40
CA VAL A 136 -5.08 -9.63 -11.22
C VAL A 136 -4.47 -8.43 -10.52
N GLU A 137 -4.93 -7.25 -10.89
CA GLU A 137 -4.53 -6.02 -10.25
C GLU A 137 -5.59 -5.61 -9.24
N MET A 138 -5.18 -5.52 -7.98
CA MET A 138 -6.03 -5.06 -6.89
C MET A 138 -5.73 -3.59 -6.66
N ASN A 139 -6.69 -2.72 -6.96
CA ASN A 139 -6.53 -1.29 -6.74
C ASN A 139 -7.03 -0.92 -5.35
N LEU A 140 -6.10 -0.50 -4.51
CA LEU A 140 -6.42 -0.03 -3.17
C LEU A 140 -6.62 1.48 -3.21
N THR A 141 -7.58 1.97 -2.43
CA THR A 141 -7.80 3.41 -2.30
C THR A 141 -7.04 3.89 -1.08
N ILE A 142 -6.09 4.81 -1.29
CA ILE A 142 -5.25 5.30 -0.20
C ILE A 142 -6.04 6.28 0.66
N GLU A 143 -6.12 5.99 1.96
CA GLU A 143 -6.70 6.93 2.93
C GLU A 143 -5.62 7.81 3.53
N GLU A 144 -4.49 7.22 3.89
CA GLU A 144 -3.38 7.96 4.50
C GLU A 144 -2.08 7.20 4.28
N TYR A 145 -1.06 7.89 3.78
CA TYR A 145 0.27 7.30 3.66
C TYR A 145 1.07 7.60 4.93
N LYS A 146 1.48 6.54 5.63
CA LYS A 146 2.21 6.66 6.89
C LYS A 146 3.71 6.75 6.72
N GLY A 147 4.23 6.36 5.54
CA GLY A 147 5.65 6.37 5.30
C GLY A 147 6.38 5.22 5.98
N MET A 148 7.64 5.44 6.31
CA MET A 148 8.45 4.41 6.93
C MET A 148 8.34 4.44 8.46
N ASP A 149 8.20 3.26 9.04
CA ASP A 149 8.16 3.07 10.49
C ASP A 149 8.73 1.70 10.81
N THR A 150 8.96 1.41 12.08
CA THR A 150 9.53 0.14 12.51
C THR A 150 8.73 -1.03 11.93
N ALA A 151 9.44 -1.94 11.25
CA ALA A 151 8.82 -3.10 10.62
C ALA A 151 8.19 -4.03 11.67
N VAL A 152 7.00 -4.54 11.34
CA VAL A 152 6.31 -5.55 12.15
C VAL A 152 6.37 -6.86 11.38
N ALA A 153 6.98 -7.89 11.97
CA ALA A 153 7.08 -9.19 11.30
C ALA A 153 5.69 -9.77 11.06
N PHE A 154 5.51 -10.41 9.90
CA PHE A 154 4.23 -11.02 9.57
C PHE A 154 3.98 -12.25 10.43
N THR A 155 2.73 -12.42 10.86
CA THR A 155 2.32 -13.66 11.54
C THR A 155 2.26 -14.77 10.50
N PRO A 156 2.69 -15.99 10.87
CA PRO A 156 2.57 -17.11 9.94
C PRO A 156 1.12 -17.34 9.54
N GLY A 157 0.90 -17.58 8.25
CA GLY A 157 -0.41 -17.95 7.75
C GLY A 157 -0.76 -19.38 8.18
N GLU A 158 -2.05 -19.62 8.34
CA GLU A 158 -2.55 -20.97 8.60
C GLU A 158 -3.05 -21.59 7.32
#